data_bf0cc01fc9f5e3bf528e19e9f5c81813
#
_entry.id   bf0cc01fc9f5e3bf528e19e9f5c81813
#
_cell.length_a   1.000
_cell.length_b   1.000
_cell.length_c   1.000
_cell.angle_alpha   90.00
_cell.angle_beta   90.00
_cell.angle_gamma   90.00
#
_symmetry.space_group_name_H-M   'P 1'
#
loop_
_entity.id
_entity.type
_entity.pdbx_description
1 polymer ?
#
loop_
_entity_poly.entity_id
_entity_poly.type
_entity_poly.pdbx_seq_one_letter_code
_entity_poly.pdbx_strand_id
1 'polypeptide(L)'
;HVTILIREDDFSCASSIASLAKNHEKITVYTNVEVLEVSGHTYLESLKYHNKKTNEVIEYHANENDTFGVFVFAGYQPNTSLVKDIVELNESGYIVTDQNQKTNKEGIYGAGDVCIKELRQVVTAVSDGAKAATSLEKYVEKMHQKTGIIPKIPQVKKEEQVTVNNDSLLDEHMLSQLQAVFSRMEN
;
A
#
# COMPACT_ATOMS: atom_id res chain seq x y z
N HIS A 1 18.63 6.70 -14.00
CA HIS A 1 17.75 7.87 -14.15
C HIS A 1 16.37 7.51 -13.60
N VAL A 2 15.70 8.48 -12.96
CA VAL A 2 14.34 8.32 -12.43
C VAL A 2 13.41 9.31 -13.11
N THR A 3 12.27 8.82 -13.60
CA THR A 3 11.20 9.67 -14.14
C THR A 3 10.03 9.63 -13.19
N ILE A 4 9.57 10.78 -12.72
CA ILE A 4 8.40 10.90 -11.85
C ILE A 4 7.24 11.45 -12.65
N LEU A 5 6.15 10.70 -12.71
CA LEU A 5 4.90 11.07 -13.37
C LEU A 5 3.88 11.47 -12.32
N ILE A 6 3.43 12.72 -12.34
CA ILE A 6 2.49 13.29 -11.35
C ILE A 6 1.19 13.64 -12.05
N ARG A 7 0.07 13.13 -11.54
CA ARG A 7 -1.27 13.40 -12.09
C ARG A 7 -1.71 14.84 -11.89
N GLU A 8 -1.31 15.44 -10.77
CA GLU A 8 -1.65 16.81 -10.37
C GLU A 8 -0.63 17.83 -10.88
N ASP A 9 -0.86 19.11 -10.59
CA ASP A 9 0.03 20.22 -10.99
C ASP A 9 1.41 20.15 -10.30
N ASP A 10 1.49 19.58 -9.12
CA ASP A 10 2.71 19.46 -8.32
C ASP A 10 2.66 18.27 -7.36
N PHE A 11 3.76 18.03 -6.64
CA PHE A 11 3.85 17.05 -5.58
C PHE A 11 2.87 17.34 -4.44
N SER A 12 2.27 16.27 -3.88
CA SER A 12 1.45 16.36 -2.67
C SER A 12 2.25 16.32 -1.36
N CYS A 13 3.57 16.14 -1.44
CA CYS A 13 4.45 16.12 -0.27
C CYS A 13 4.94 17.52 0.14
N ALA A 14 5.70 17.61 1.24
CA ALA A 14 6.31 18.85 1.68
C ALA A 14 7.19 19.49 0.59
N SER A 15 7.10 20.82 0.42
CA SER A 15 7.80 21.57 -0.62
C SER A 15 9.32 21.40 -0.60
N SER A 16 9.91 21.19 0.58
CA SER A 16 11.34 20.89 0.73
C SER A 16 11.74 19.58 0.04
N ILE A 17 10.92 18.53 0.16
CA ILE A 17 11.16 17.23 -0.48
C ILE A 17 10.89 17.33 -1.98
N ALA A 18 9.82 18.01 -2.40
CA ALA A 18 9.53 18.26 -3.80
C ALA A 18 10.69 19.00 -4.49
N SER A 19 11.27 20.00 -3.83
CA SER A 19 12.41 20.77 -4.34
C SER A 19 13.66 19.91 -4.53
N LEU A 20 13.92 18.96 -3.63
CA LEU A 20 15.03 18.01 -3.78
C LEU A 20 14.88 17.16 -5.03
N ALA A 21 13.68 16.64 -5.28
CA ALA A 21 13.40 15.85 -6.48
C ALA A 21 13.51 16.69 -7.77
N LYS A 22 12.92 17.91 -7.77
CA LYS A 22 12.93 18.82 -8.95
C LYS A 22 14.33 19.29 -9.32
N ASN A 23 15.24 19.43 -8.36
CA ASN A 23 16.60 19.94 -8.57
C ASN A 23 17.65 18.85 -8.72
N HIS A 24 17.26 17.57 -8.68
CA HIS A 24 18.22 16.48 -8.78
C HIS A 24 18.53 16.13 -10.24
N GLU A 25 19.81 16.09 -10.61
CA GLU A 25 20.29 15.87 -12.00
C GLU A 25 19.83 14.55 -12.65
N LYS A 26 19.56 13.52 -11.84
CA LYS A 26 19.11 12.20 -12.29
C LYS A 26 17.60 12.00 -12.21
N ILE A 27 16.83 13.06 -11.91
CA ILE A 27 15.38 12.98 -11.80
C ILE A 27 14.73 13.92 -12.82
N THR A 28 13.82 13.39 -13.59
CA THR A 28 12.93 14.18 -14.47
C THR A 28 11.51 14.09 -13.92
N VAL A 29 10.84 15.25 -13.79
CA VAL A 29 9.48 15.32 -13.25
C VAL A 29 8.54 15.84 -14.32
N TYR A 30 7.50 15.08 -14.60
CA TYR A 30 6.37 15.49 -15.45
C TYR A 30 5.11 15.61 -14.58
N THR A 31 4.46 16.77 -14.65
CA THR A 31 3.20 17.05 -13.94
C THR A 31 2.03 17.05 -14.92
N ASN A 32 0.80 16.88 -14.41
CA ASN A 32 -0.41 16.73 -15.21
C ASN A 32 -0.35 15.56 -16.19
N VAL A 33 0.19 14.46 -15.73
CA VAL A 33 0.40 13.25 -16.53
C VAL A 33 -0.50 12.13 -16.04
N GLU A 34 -1.11 11.43 -16.95
CA GLU A 34 -1.94 10.25 -16.71
C GLU A 34 -1.34 9.05 -17.41
N VAL A 35 -1.02 8.03 -16.63
CA VAL A 35 -0.50 6.77 -17.18
C VAL A 35 -1.66 5.99 -17.78
N LEU A 36 -1.56 5.66 -19.07
CA LEU A 36 -2.60 4.96 -19.81
C LEU A 36 -2.36 3.45 -19.87
N GLU A 37 -1.09 3.06 -20.04
CA GLU A 37 -0.75 1.66 -20.27
C GLU A 37 0.68 1.38 -19.83
N VAL A 38 0.89 0.18 -19.31
CA VAL A 38 2.21 -0.41 -19.07
C VAL A 38 2.20 -1.81 -19.67
N SER A 39 3.17 -2.13 -20.52
CA SER A 39 3.19 -3.43 -21.20
C SER A 39 4.58 -4.06 -21.24
N GLY A 40 4.60 -5.36 -21.47
CA GLY A 40 5.79 -6.19 -21.57
C GLY A 40 5.44 -7.67 -21.48
N HIS A 41 6.41 -8.54 -21.70
CA HIS A 41 6.26 -10.00 -21.59
C HIS A 41 6.90 -10.50 -20.29
N THR A 42 8.20 -10.77 -20.33
CA THR A 42 8.97 -11.20 -19.14
C THR A 42 9.42 -9.99 -18.30
N TYR A 43 9.65 -8.88 -18.98
CA TYR A 43 10.05 -7.59 -18.40
C TYR A 43 9.17 -6.47 -18.94
N LEU A 44 9.18 -5.32 -18.28
CA LEU A 44 8.53 -4.13 -18.82
C LEU A 44 9.26 -3.62 -20.07
N GLU A 45 8.51 -3.42 -21.13
CA GLU A 45 9.00 -3.02 -22.44
C GLU A 45 8.54 -1.62 -22.83
N SER A 46 7.31 -1.25 -22.47
CA SER A 46 6.79 0.08 -22.74
C SER A 46 5.87 0.64 -21.66
N LEU A 47 5.79 1.97 -21.64
CA LEU A 47 4.89 2.75 -20.80
C LEU A 47 4.32 3.89 -21.62
N LYS A 48 2.99 4.00 -21.67
CA LYS A 48 2.27 5.04 -22.37
C LYS A 48 1.59 5.98 -21.38
N TYR A 49 1.73 7.29 -21.60
CA TYR A 49 1.09 8.28 -20.75
C TYR A 49 0.59 9.48 -21.56
N HIS A 50 -0.44 10.13 -21.07
CA HIS A 50 -1.02 11.35 -21.62
C HIS A 50 -0.54 12.56 -20.81
N ASN A 51 0.02 13.54 -21.48
CA ASN A 51 0.32 14.84 -20.89
C ASN A 51 -0.86 15.78 -21.10
N LYS A 52 -1.60 16.07 -20.02
CA LYS A 52 -2.82 16.90 -20.08
C LYS A 52 -2.55 18.37 -20.42
N LYS A 53 -1.32 18.87 -20.21
CA LYS A 53 -0.92 20.24 -20.56
C LYS A 53 -0.68 20.42 -22.07
N THR A 54 0.02 19.46 -22.68
CA THR A 54 0.33 19.50 -24.12
C THR A 54 -0.71 18.76 -24.95
N ASN A 55 -1.58 17.97 -24.31
CA ASN A 55 -2.55 17.07 -24.93
C ASN A 55 -1.90 15.99 -25.82
N GLU A 56 -0.66 15.61 -25.49
CA GLU A 56 0.11 14.61 -26.23
C GLU A 56 0.09 13.28 -25.51
N VAL A 57 0.00 12.21 -26.29
CA VAL A 57 0.23 10.85 -25.80
C VAL A 57 1.67 10.48 -26.12
N ILE A 58 2.42 10.15 -25.09
CA ILE A 58 3.84 9.81 -25.16
C ILE A 58 3.99 8.33 -24.82
N GLU A 59 4.75 7.62 -25.63
CA GLU A 59 5.08 6.23 -25.40
C GLU A 59 6.60 6.10 -25.21
N TYR A 60 6.97 5.62 -24.02
CA TYR A 60 8.36 5.28 -23.69
C TYR A 60 8.59 3.80 -23.96
N HIS A 61 9.67 3.48 -24.63
CA HIS A 61 10.13 2.10 -24.83
C HIS A 61 11.48 1.89 -24.17
N ALA A 62 11.66 0.72 -23.54
CA ALA A 62 12.98 0.28 -23.12
C ALA A 62 13.90 0.10 -24.33
N ASN A 63 15.19 0.34 -24.15
CA ASN A 63 16.16 0.03 -25.20
C ASN A 63 16.23 -1.49 -25.44
N GLU A 64 16.77 -1.88 -26.59
CA GLU A 64 16.97 -3.30 -26.93
C GLU A 64 17.83 -3.99 -25.85
N ASN A 65 17.33 -5.10 -25.30
CA ASN A 65 17.91 -5.84 -24.17
C ASN A 65 17.99 -5.10 -22.80
N ASP A 66 17.18 -4.05 -22.62
CA ASP A 66 17.08 -3.31 -21.36
C ASP A 66 15.64 -3.38 -20.83
N THR A 67 15.43 -2.94 -19.59
CA THR A 67 14.12 -2.86 -18.95
C THR A 67 14.08 -1.69 -17.98
N PHE A 68 12.90 -1.37 -17.47
CA PHE A 68 12.70 -0.35 -16.45
C PHE A 68 11.76 -0.87 -15.35
N GLY A 69 11.87 -0.30 -14.16
CA GLY A 69 10.94 -0.56 -13.06
C GLY A 69 9.88 0.52 -12.98
N VAL A 70 8.64 0.14 -12.65
CA VAL A 70 7.55 1.07 -12.34
C VAL A 70 7.15 0.94 -10.89
N PHE A 71 7.17 2.07 -10.16
CA PHE A 71 6.72 2.17 -8.78
C PHE A 71 5.44 3.01 -8.75
N VAL A 72 4.34 2.44 -8.27
CA VAL A 72 3.03 3.09 -8.23
C VAL A 72 2.74 3.61 -6.83
N PHE A 73 2.63 4.94 -6.71
CA PHE A 73 2.30 5.65 -5.46
C PHE A 73 1.03 6.50 -5.65
N ALA A 74 -0.03 5.87 -6.13
CA ALA A 74 -1.27 6.53 -6.55
C ALA A 74 -2.37 6.54 -5.47
N GLY A 75 -1.98 6.64 -4.19
CA GLY A 75 -2.86 6.61 -3.05
C GLY A 75 -2.81 5.28 -2.28
N TYR A 76 -3.70 5.14 -1.31
CA TYR A 76 -3.77 3.97 -0.42
C TYR A 76 -5.18 3.42 -0.40
N GLN A 77 -5.28 2.11 -0.50
CA GLN A 77 -6.52 1.38 -0.26
C GLN A 77 -6.26 0.35 0.85
N PRO A 78 -6.98 0.43 1.99
CA PRO A 78 -6.78 -0.53 3.07
C PRO A 78 -7.27 -1.91 2.66
N ASN A 79 -6.45 -2.94 2.92
CA ASN A 79 -6.85 -4.32 2.68
C ASN A 79 -7.64 -4.86 3.88
N THR A 80 -8.92 -4.51 3.96
CA THR A 80 -9.84 -4.83 5.06
C THR A 80 -10.96 -5.80 4.66
N SER A 81 -10.86 -6.41 3.48
CA SER A 81 -11.86 -7.35 2.96
C SER A 81 -12.17 -8.50 3.93
N LEU A 82 -11.16 -9.00 4.65
CA LEU A 82 -11.30 -10.08 5.64
C LEU A 82 -12.21 -9.69 6.82
N VAL A 83 -12.28 -8.42 7.18
CA VAL A 83 -12.95 -7.95 8.40
C VAL A 83 -14.12 -7.02 8.12
N LYS A 84 -14.47 -6.73 6.86
CA LYS A 84 -15.51 -5.76 6.47
C LYS A 84 -16.89 -6.06 7.05
N ASP A 85 -17.22 -7.33 7.24
CA ASP A 85 -18.52 -7.77 7.78
C ASP A 85 -18.45 -8.06 9.31
N ILE A 86 -17.29 -7.82 9.94
CA ILE A 86 -17.04 -8.15 11.34
C ILE A 86 -16.89 -6.87 12.18
N VAL A 87 -16.14 -5.89 11.71
CA VAL A 87 -15.85 -4.64 12.40
C VAL A 87 -16.33 -3.44 11.62
N GLU A 88 -16.48 -2.32 12.30
CA GLU A 88 -16.85 -1.05 11.67
C GLU A 88 -15.70 -0.50 10.84
N LEU A 89 -16.01 -0.13 9.59
CA LEU A 89 -15.11 0.56 8.68
C LEU A 89 -15.65 1.96 8.39
N ASN A 90 -14.76 2.92 8.15
CA ASN A 90 -15.18 4.24 7.65
C ASN A 90 -15.52 4.19 6.13
N GLU A 91 -15.94 5.30 5.57
CA GLU A 91 -16.31 5.43 4.16
C GLU A 91 -15.17 5.07 3.19
N SER A 92 -13.92 5.25 3.61
CA SER A 92 -12.71 4.88 2.85
C SER A 92 -12.24 3.45 3.10
N GLY A 93 -12.97 2.65 3.88
CA GLY A 93 -12.67 1.25 4.15
C GLY A 93 -11.65 1.00 5.28
N TYR A 94 -11.23 2.02 6.04
CA TYR A 94 -10.32 1.86 7.19
C TYR A 94 -11.07 1.41 8.43
N ILE A 95 -10.42 0.56 9.25
CA ILE A 95 -10.96 0.08 10.53
C ILE A 95 -11.08 1.24 11.52
N VAL A 96 -12.27 1.39 12.11
CA VAL A 96 -12.53 2.34 13.19
C VAL A 96 -12.05 1.76 14.52
N THR A 97 -11.14 2.46 15.21
CA THR A 97 -10.63 2.07 16.52
C THR A 97 -10.66 3.23 17.51
N ASP A 98 -10.71 2.91 18.80
CA ASP A 98 -10.48 3.88 19.87
C ASP A 98 -8.97 4.13 20.09
N GLN A 99 -8.63 5.00 21.07
CA GLN A 99 -7.22 5.30 21.42
C GLN A 99 -6.44 4.09 21.97
N ASN A 100 -7.14 3.00 22.38
CA ASN A 100 -6.57 1.74 22.86
C ASN A 100 -6.57 0.67 21.77
N GLN A 101 -6.81 1.04 20.51
CA GLN A 101 -6.88 0.18 19.36
C GLN A 101 -8.04 -0.86 19.39
N LYS A 102 -9.09 -0.60 20.18
CA LYS A 102 -10.28 -1.46 20.23
C LYS A 102 -11.20 -1.12 19.07
N THR A 103 -11.75 -2.15 18.44
CA THR A 103 -12.82 -2.00 17.46
C THR A 103 -14.20 -1.98 18.16
N ASN A 104 -15.26 -1.82 17.39
CA ASN A 104 -16.64 -1.98 17.88
C ASN A 104 -17.00 -3.42 18.27
N LYS A 105 -16.15 -4.41 17.97
CA LYS A 105 -16.32 -5.82 18.35
C LYS A 105 -15.43 -6.18 19.54
N GLU A 106 -16.03 -6.72 20.60
CA GLU A 106 -15.30 -7.16 21.78
C GLU A 106 -14.29 -8.25 21.43
N GLY A 107 -13.05 -8.10 21.89
CA GLY A 107 -11.95 -9.04 21.64
C GLY A 107 -11.23 -8.84 20.30
N ILE A 108 -11.67 -7.89 19.46
CA ILE A 108 -11.00 -7.56 18.20
C ILE A 108 -10.36 -6.18 18.30
N TYR A 109 -9.10 -6.10 17.89
CA TYR A 109 -8.28 -4.90 17.91
C TYR A 109 -7.72 -4.64 16.51
N GLY A 110 -7.60 -3.38 16.14
CA GLY A 110 -6.98 -2.95 14.89
C GLY A 110 -5.66 -2.22 15.16
N ALA A 111 -4.64 -2.45 14.35
CA ALA A 111 -3.36 -1.76 14.46
C ALA A 111 -2.72 -1.53 13.08
N GLY A 112 -1.93 -0.48 12.97
CA GLY A 112 -1.19 -0.18 11.75
C GLY A 112 -2.01 0.56 10.69
N ASP A 113 -1.56 0.49 9.46
CA ASP A 113 -2.02 1.34 8.34
C ASP A 113 -3.45 1.02 7.86
N VAL A 114 -4.02 -0.10 8.27
CA VAL A 114 -5.42 -0.46 8.00
C VAL A 114 -6.43 0.28 8.88
N CYS A 115 -5.96 0.99 9.92
CA CYS A 115 -6.79 1.79 10.82
C CYS A 115 -6.85 3.26 10.37
N ILE A 116 -7.86 3.99 10.84
CA ILE A 116 -7.97 5.45 10.62
C ILE A 116 -6.80 6.15 11.29
N LYS A 117 -5.99 6.88 10.51
CA LYS A 117 -4.89 7.70 11.00
C LYS A 117 -4.42 8.71 9.94
N GLU A 118 -3.80 9.78 10.37
CA GLU A 118 -3.21 10.79 9.50
C GLU A 118 -1.82 10.37 9.02
N LEU A 119 -0.99 9.83 9.92
CA LEU A 119 0.39 9.46 9.61
C LEU A 119 0.55 7.94 9.51
N ARG A 120 0.95 7.45 8.32
CA ARG A 120 1.26 6.06 8.03
C ARG A 120 2.76 5.88 7.90
N GLN A 121 3.38 5.36 8.96
CA GLN A 121 4.82 5.09 9.06
C GLN A 121 5.03 3.82 9.89
N VAL A 122 6.17 3.17 9.70
CA VAL A 122 6.53 1.99 10.48
C VAL A 122 6.44 2.26 11.99
N VAL A 123 6.95 3.40 12.44
CA VAL A 123 6.93 3.78 13.88
C VAL A 123 5.49 3.93 14.41
N THR A 124 4.56 4.47 13.63
CA THR A 124 3.16 4.60 14.06
C THR A 124 2.46 3.24 14.08
N ALA A 125 2.76 2.35 13.13
CA ALA A 125 2.25 0.98 13.12
C ALA A 125 2.75 0.17 14.32
N VAL A 126 4.04 0.29 14.67
CA VAL A 126 4.62 -0.34 15.87
C VAL A 126 3.97 0.19 17.16
N SER A 127 3.76 1.51 17.25
CA SER A 127 3.06 2.12 18.39
C SER A 127 1.64 1.57 18.56
N ASP A 128 0.89 1.45 17.46
CA ASP A 128 -0.46 0.87 17.50
C ASP A 128 -0.43 -0.60 17.94
N GLY A 129 0.52 -1.38 17.44
CA GLY A 129 0.71 -2.78 17.84
C GLY A 129 0.97 -2.91 19.34
N ALA A 130 1.82 -2.05 19.89
CA ALA A 130 2.09 -2.04 21.34
C ALA A 130 0.84 -1.70 22.18
N LYS A 131 0.06 -0.70 21.73
CA LYS A 131 -1.20 -0.33 22.38
C LYS A 131 -2.24 -1.46 22.29
N ALA A 132 -2.39 -2.06 21.13
CA ALA A 132 -3.31 -3.17 20.90
C ALA A 132 -2.95 -4.37 21.78
N ALA A 133 -1.67 -4.76 21.82
CA ALA A 133 -1.18 -5.87 22.63
C ALA A 133 -1.44 -5.64 24.13
N THR A 134 -1.10 -4.45 24.65
CA THR A 134 -1.36 -4.10 26.06
C THR A 134 -2.86 -4.09 26.41
N SER A 135 -3.69 -3.64 25.47
CA SER A 135 -5.15 -3.60 25.66
C SER A 135 -5.75 -5.00 25.61
N LEU A 136 -5.25 -5.85 24.71
CA LEU A 136 -5.65 -7.24 24.55
C LEU A 136 -5.26 -8.08 25.79
N GLU A 137 -4.06 -7.87 26.34
CA GLU A 137 -3.62 -8.53 27.58
C GLU A 137 -4.62 -8.29 28.72
N LYS A 138 -4.98 -7.03 28.96
CA LYS A 138 -5.97 -6.66 29.98
C LYS A 138 -7.35 -7.27 29.71
N TYR A 139 -7.74 -7.35 28.45
CA TYR A 139 -8.99 -7.99 28.07
C TYR A 139 -8.98 -9.49 28.36
N VAL A 140 -7.91 -10.19 27.95
CA VAL A 140 -7.75 -11.64 28.19
C VAL A 140 -7.74 -11.95 29.67
N GLU A 141 -7.03 -11.18 30.51
CA GLU A 141 -7.02 -11.32 31.96
C GLU A 141 -8.44 -11.19 32.56
N LYS A 142 -9.18 -10.15 32.15
CA LYS A 142 -10.57 -9.95 32.58
C LYS A 142 -11.47 -11.11 32.15
N MET A 143 -11.30 -11.62 30.94
CA MET A 143 -12.09 -12.77 30.44
C MET A 143 -11.73 -14.03 31.16
N HIS A 144 -10.47 -14.27 31.49
CA HIS A 144 -10.02 -15.39 32.30
C HIS A 144 -10.66 -15.34 33.70
N GLN A 145 -10.64 -14.20 34.37
CA GLN A 145 -11.30 -14.02 35.68
C GLN A 145 -12.80 -14.27 35.61
N LYS A 146 -13.46 -13.85 34.52
CA LYS A 146 -14.91 -14.00 34.33
C LYS A 146 -15.34 -15.44 34.00
N THR A 147 -14.56 -16.14 33.19
CA THR A 147 -14.95 -17.45 32.60
C THR A 147 -14.22 -18.64 33.19
N GLY A 148 -13.06 -18.42 33.82
CA GLY A 148 -12.16 -19.50 34.29
C GLY A 148 -11.43 -20.23 33.14
N ILE A 149 -11.61 -19.78 31.86
CA ILE A 149 -11.03 -20.44 30.70
C ILE A 149 -9.65 -19.85 30.41
N ILE A 150 -8.63 -20.71 30.41
CA ILE A 150 -7.28 -20.37 29.96
C ILE A 150 -7.11 -20.91 28.53
N PRO A 151 -7.01 -20.05 27.50
CA PRO A 151 -6.80 -20.51 26.12
C PRO A 151 -5.49 -21.30 26.00
N LYS A 152 -5.52 -22.41 25.29
CA LYS A 152 -4.27 -23.10 24.91
C LYS A 152 -3.52 -22.23 23.89
N ILE A 153 -2.23 -21.98 24.14
CA ILE A 153 -1.37 -21.29 23.17
C ILE A 153 -1.30 -22.14 21.89
N PRO A 154 -1.70 -21.61 20.73
CA PRO A 154 -1.55 -22.35 19.48
C PRO A 154 -0.08 -22.66 19.24
N GLN A 155 0.25 -23.91 18.99
CA GLN A 155 1.58 -24.25 18.50
C GLN A 155 1.67 -23.83 17.03
N VAL A 156 2.39 -22.76 16.77
CA VAL A 156 2.71 -22.33 15.39
C VAL A 156 3.67 -23.38 14.82
N LYS A 157 3.20 -24.17 13.85
CA LYS A 157 4.12 -24.97 13.04
C LYS A 157 5.06 -23.99 12.33
N LYS A 158 6.39 -24.16 12.51
CA LYS A 158 7.35 -23.43 11.68
C LYS A 158 7.06 -23.83 10.24
N GLU A 159 6.57 -22.89 9.44
CA GLU A 159 6.49 -23.07 7.99
C GLU A 159 7.91 -23.23 7.47
N GLU A 160 8.12 -24.28 6.67
CA GLU A 160 9.36 -24.43 5.91
C GLU A 160 9.53 -23.19 5.02
N GLN A 161 10.73 -22.63 5.03
CA GLN A 161 11.04 -21.46 4.20
C GLN A 161 10.75 -21.81 2.75
N VAL A 162 9.72 -21.18 2.19
CA VAL A 162 9.45 -21.26 0.75
C VAL A 162 10.63 -20.57 0.05
N THR A 163 11.47 -21.35 -0.60
CA THR A 163 12.47 -20.82 -1.52
C THR A 163 11.73 -20.22 -2.72
N VAL A 164 11.70 -18.90 -2.79
CA VAL A 164 11.17 -18.19 -3.95
C VAL A 164 12.14 -18.42 -5.11
N ASN A 165 11.68 -19.16 -6.11
CA ASN A 165 12.39 -19.25 -7.39
C ASN A 165 12.24 -17.92 -8.13
N ASN A 166 13.37 -17.25 -8.35
CA ASN A 166 13.43 -15.90 -8.98
C ASN A 166 13.30 -15.92 -10.52
N ASP A 167 12.76 -16.98 -11.14
CA ASP A 167 12.79 -17.14 -12.60
C ASP A 167 11.68 -16.42 -13.39
N SER A 168 10.75 -15.73 -12.72
CA SER A 168 9.80 -14.83 -13.40
C SER A 168 9.54 -13.59 -12.53
N LEU A 169 10.17 -12.47 -12.88
CA LEU A 169 10.01 -11.19 -12.17
C LEU A 169 8.65 -10.51 -12.44
N LEU A 170 7.95 -10.91 -13.51
CA LEU A 170 6.60 -10.44 -13.82
C LEU A 170 5.75 -11.65 -14.21
N ASP A 171 4.71 -11.94 -13.43
CA ASP A 171 3.65 -12.85 -13.85
C ASP A 171 2.45 -12.06 -14.40
N GLU A 172 1.57 -12.74 -15.14
CA GLU A 172 0.35 -12.15 -15.70
C GLU A 172 -0.55 -11.53 -14.61
N HIS A 173 -0.48 -12.07 -13.39
CA HIS A 173 -1.23 -11.57 -12.25
C HIS A 173 -0.72 -10.20 -11.78
N MET A 174 0.59 -9.99 -11.73
CA MET A 174 1.19 -8.69 -11.41
C MET A 174 0.86 -7.62 -12.46
N LEU A 175 0.93 -7.98 -13.74
CA LEU A 175 0.54 -7.08 -14.83
C LEU A 175 -0.94 -6.71 -14.75
N SER A 176 -1.82 -7.69 -14.50
CA SER A 176 -3.25 -7.48 -14.29
C SER A 176 -3.54 -6.57 -13.09
N GLN A 177 -2.80 -6.72 -11.98
CA GLN A 177 -2.94 -5.86 -10.81
C GLN A 177 -2.51 -4.42 -11.10
N LEU A 178 -1.41 -4.22 -11.83
CA LEU A 178 -0.96 -2.89 -12.25
C LEU A 178 -2.00 -2.21 -13.15
N GLN A 179 -2.53 -2.93 -14.15
CA GLN A 179 -3.58 -2.42 -15.03
C GLN A 179 -4.88 -2.09 -14.25
N ALA A 180 -5.27 -2.92 -13.27
CA ALA A 180 -6.42 -2.65 -12.44
C ALA A 180 -6.25 -1.42 -11.53
N VAL A 181 -5.02 -1.10 -11.10
CA VAL A 181 -4.71 0.13 -10.36
C VAL A 181 -4.88 1.35 -11.27
N PHE A 182 -4.34 1.31 -12.48
CA PHE A 182 -4.44 2.44 -13.42
C PHE A 182 -5.89 2.69 -13.84
N SER A 183 -6.69 1.67 -14.15
CA SER A 183 -8.10 1.83 -14.53
C SER A 183 -9.01 2.36 -13.41
N ARG A 184 -8.63 2.19 -12.14
CA ARG A 184 -9.35 2.79 -10.98
C ARG A 184 -9.01 4.27 -10.76
N MET A 185 -7.94 4.76 -11.37
CA MET A 185 -7.56 6.17 -11.30
C MET A 185 -8.34 7.03 -12.29
N GLU A 186 -9.06 6.42 -13.26
CA GLU A 186 -9.88 7.09 -14.27
C GLU A 186 -11.30 7.45 -13.77
N ASN A 187 -11.74 6.94 -12.62
CA ASN A 187 -13.04 7.22 -11.98
C ASN A 187 -12.83 8.01 -10.69
#